data_c1b89c2fcfc4dc6fac7e9829e19652d6
#
_entry.id   c1b89c2fcfc4dc6fac7e9829e19652d6
#
_cell.length_a   1.000
_cell.length_b   1.000
_cell.length_c   1.000
_cell.angle_alpha   90.00
_cell.angle_beta   90.00
_cell.angle_gamma   90.00
#
_symmetry.space_group_name_H-M   'P 1'
#
loop_
_entity.id
_entity.type
_entity.pdbx_description
1 polymer ?
#
loop_
_entity_poly.entity_id
_entity_poly.type
_entity_poly.pdbx_seq_one_letter_code
_entity_poly.pdbx_strand_id
1 'polypeptide(L)' 'MTDIDDAIPQTLEQWRYCIEHHCGIPLTKSFAEQRLRELTDSKNEHTRKFIESYGPQHHQRVLEWFGEVVEG' A
#
# COMPACT_ATOMS: atom_id res chain seq x y z
N MET A 1 -5.61 17.93 16.62
CA MET A 1 -6.08 18.04 15.26
C MET A 1 -5.47 16.93 14.40
N THR A 2 -6.28 16.26 13.65
CA THR A 2 -5.82 15.18 12.82
C THR A 2 -5.46 15.69 11.43
N ASP A 3 -4.22 15.55 11.09
CA ASP A 3 -3.76 15.93 9.76
C ASP A 3 -3.96 14.78 8.79
N ILE A 4 -4.06 15.12 7.53
CA ILE A 4 -4.14 14.11 6.47
C ILE A 4 -2.90 13.22 6.51
N ASP A 5 -1.77 13.81 6.87
CA ASP A 5 -0.51 13.07 6.97
C ASP A 5 -0.57 11.97 8.02
N ASP A 6 -1.32 12.19 9.09
CA ASP A 6 -1.49 11.16 10.13
C ASP A 6 -2.33 9.99 9.64
N ALA A 7 -3.23 10.26 8.68
CA ALA A 7 -4.08 9.22 8.12
C ALA A 7 -3.36 8.39 7.05
N ILE A 8 -2.32 8.96 6.46
CA ILE A 8 -1.55 8.28 5.40
C ILE A 8 -0.25 7.73 5.99
N PRO A 9 -0.03 6.41 5.90
CA PRO A 9 1.21 5.83 6.41
C PRO A 9 2.43 6.41 5.71
N GLN A 10 3.45 6.77 6.50
CA GLN A 10 4.69 7.33 5.98
C GLN A 10 5.84 6.34 6.03
N THR A 11 5.70 5.28 6.80
CA THR A 11 6.73 4.26 6.95
C THR A 11 6.14 2.88 6.73
N LEU A 12 7.03 1.91 6.47
CA LEU A 12 6.62 0.53 6.29
C LEU A 12 5.88 0.01 7.53
N GLU A 13 6.37 0.35 8.71
CA GLU A 13 5.77 -0.09 9.96
C GLU A 13 4.37 0.46 10.13
N GLN A 14 4.18 1.74 9.86
CA GLN A 14 2.87 2.38 9.95
C GLN A 14 1.88 1.78 8.97
N TRP A 15 2.35 1.55 7.75
CA TRP A 15 1.54 0.98 6.70
C TRP A 15 1.12 -0.46 7.04
N ARG A 16 2.07 -1.25 7.52
CA ARG A 16 1.81 -2.63 7.92
C ARG A 16 0.80 -2.69 9.07
N TYR A 17 0.99 -1.84 10.05
CA TYR A 17 0.07 -1.74 11.18
C TYR A 17 -1.34 -1.40 10.69
N CYS A 18 -1.44 -0.45 9.77
CA CYS A 18 -2.71 -0.02 9.22
C CYS A 18 -3.44 -1.18 8.54
N ILE A 19 -2.73 -1.94 7.72
CA ILE A 19 -3.34 -3.06 7.01
C ILE A 19 -3.77 -4.17 7.97
N GLU A 20 -2.90 -4.53 8.90
CA GLU A 20 -3.18 -5.64 9.80
C GLU A 20 -4.21 -5.32 10.87
N HIS A 21 -4.23 -4.08 11.36
CA HIS A 21 -5.12 -3.71 12.45
C HIS A 21 -6.38 -3.00 12.00
N HIS A 22 -6.30 -2.12 11.03
CA HIS A 22 -7.47 -1.38 10.56
C HIS A 22 -8.26 -2.14 9.51
N CYS A 23 -7.57 -2.80 8.59
CA CYS A 23 -8.23 -3.57 7.55
C CYS A 23 -8.47 -5.01 7.96
N GLY A 24 -7.76 -5.48 9.00
CA GLY A 24 -7.90 -6.85 9.49
C GLY A 24 -7.39 -7.89 8.51
N ILE A 25 -6.48 -7.52 7.64
CA ILE A 25 -5.94 -8.42 6.61
C ILE A 25 -4.50 -8.79 6.98
N PRO A 26 -4.20 -10.09 7.11
CA PRO A 26 -2.83 -10.51 7.38
C PRO A 26 -1.94 -10.20 6.19
N LEU A 27 -0.81 -9.54 6.46
CA LEU A 27 0.11 -9.14 5.42
C LEU A 27 1.06 -10.30 5.09
N THR A 28 0.56 -11.23 4.30
CA THR A 28 1.32 -12.41 3.89
C THR A 28 2.03 -12.15 2.57
N LYS A 29 2.99 -13.02 2.26
CA LYS A 29 3.72 -12.93 1.00
C LYS A 29 2.77 -13.07 -0.19
N SER A 30 1.82 -14.00 -0.12
CA SER A 30 0.86 -14.22 -1.21
C SER A 30 0.00 -12.98 -1.45
N PHE A 31 -0.47 -12.38 -0.36
CA PHE A 31 -1.27 -11.16 -0.46
C PHE A 31 -0.45 -10.03 -1.06
N ALA A 32 0.79 -9.88 -0.60
CA ALA A 32 1.67 -8.82 -1.10
C ALA A 32 1.98 -8.99 -2.58
N GLU A 33 2.22 -10.22 -3.01
CA GLU A 33 2.48 -10.49 -4.44
C GLU A 33 1.27 -10.14 -5.29
N GLN A 34 0.09 -10.52 -4.84
CA GLN A 34 -1.14 -10.24 -5.57
C GLN A 34 -1.38 -8.74 -5.69
N ARG A 35 -1.23 -8.02 -4.59
CA ARG A 35 -1.42 -6.58 -4.58
C ARG A 35 -0.38 -5.86 -5.40
N LEU A 36 0.86 -6.35 -5.34
CA LEU A 36 1.93 -5.76 -6.12
C LEU A 36 1.63 -5.85 -7.62
N ARG A 37 1.11 -6.98 -8.07
CA ARG A 37 0.72 -7.15 -9.47
C ARG A 37 -0.37 -6.16 -9.86
N GLU A 38 -1.38 -6.02 -9.02
CA GLU A 38 -2.48 -5.11 -9.29
C GLU A 38 -2.00 -3.67 -9.35
N LEU A 39 -1.14 -3.28 -8.43
CA LEU A 39 -0.66 -1.91 -8.33
C LEU A 39 0.36 -1.55 -9.41
N THR A 40 1.00 -2.54 -10.01
CA THR A 40 1.92 -2.29 -11.12
C THR A 40 1.20 -2.26 -12.47
N ASP A 41 -0.06 -2.70 -12.52
CA ASP A 41 -0.83 -2.68 -13.75
C ASP A 41 -1.52 -1.31 -13.90
N SER A 42 -1.00 -0.50 -14.80
CA SER A 42 -1.53 0.85 -15.03
C SER A 42 -2.94 0.85 -15.63
N LYS A 43 -3.38 -0.28 -16.15
CA LYS A 43 -4.72 -0.42 -16.70
C LYS A 43 -5.75 -0.81 -15.65
N ASN A 44 -5.29 -1.23 -14.48
CA ASN A 44 -6.17 -1.62 -13.39
C ASN A 44 -6.87 -0.39 -12.82
N GLU A 45 -8.18 -0.45 -12.74
CA GLU A 45 -8.99 0.66 -12.27
C GLU A 45 -8.68 1.02 -10.81
N HIS A 46 -8.45 0.00 -9.98
CA HIS A 46 -8.10 0.23 -8.57
C HIS A 46 -6.77 0.97 -8.44
N THR A 47 -5.80 0.64 -9.29
CA THR A 47 -4.52 1.32 -9.31
C THR A 47 -4.67 2.78 -9.69
N ARG A 48 -5.48 3.05 -10.70
CA ARG A 48 -5.74 4.43 -11.13
C ARG A 48 -6.40 5.25 -10.04
N LYS A 49 -7.38 4.67 -9.37
CA LYS A 49 -8.05 5.34 -8.25
C LYS A 49 -7.10 5.58 -7.09
N PHE A 50 -6.23 4.61 -6.82
CA PHE A 50 -5.24 4.75 -5.77
C PHE A 50 -4.31 5.93 -6.04
N ILE A 51 -3.79 6.01 -7.26
CA ILE A 51 -2.89 7.11 -7.64
C ILE A 51 -3.61 8.45 -7.57
N GLU A 52 -4.86 8.47 -7.98
CA GLU A 52 -5.67 9.68 -7.95
C GLU A 52 -5.93 10.15 -6.53
N SER A 53 -6.16 9.22 -5.60
CA SER A 53 -6.46 9.52 -4.20
C SER A 53 -5.22 9.89 -3.40
N TYR A 54 -4.12 9.19 -3.60
CA TYR A 54 -2.93 9.32 -2.75
C TYR A 54 -1.73 9.92 -3.46
N GLY A 55 -1.75 9.97 -4.78
CA GLY A 55 -0.66 10.51 -5.56
C GLY A 55 0.36 9.47 -6.01
N PRO A 56 1.09 9.77 -7.09
CA PRO A 56 2.07 8.82 -7.65
C PRO A 56 3.24 8.54 -6.72
N GLN A 57 3.63 9.50 -5.89
CA GLN A 57 4.74 9.30 -4.97
C GLN A 57 4.40 8.26 -3.91
N HIS A 58 3.20 8.34 -3.36
CA HIS A 58 2.75 7.37 -2.36
C HIS A 58 2.54 6.00 -3.00
N HIS A 59 2.04 5.98 -4.23
CA HIS A 59 1.88 4.74 -4.98
C HIS A 59 3.22 4.01 -5.11
N GLN A 60 4.28 4.73 -5.49
CA GLN A 60 5.59 4.13 -5.62
C GLN A 60 6.12 3.62 -4.28
N ARG A 61 5.87 4.38 -3.22
CA ARG A 61 6.30 3.99 -1.88
C ARG A 61 5.62 2.68 -1.44
N VAL A 62 4.33 2.56 -1.71
CA VAL A 62 3.58 1.35 -1.39
C VAL A 62 4.10 0.15 -2.20
N LEU A 63 4.45 0.37 -3.46
CA LEU A 63 5.04 -0.69 -4.27
C LEU A 63 6.34 -1.21 -3.65
N GLU A 64 7.17 -0.31 -3.15
CA GLU A 64 8.41 -0.69 -2.48
C GLU A 64 8.13 -1.48 -1.22
N TRP A 65 7.14 -1.07 -0.45
CA TRP A 65 6.76 -1.77 0.78
C TRP A 65 6.26 -3.19 0.51
N PHE A 66 5.41 -3.34 -0.49
CA PHE A 66 4.96 -4.67 -0.88
C PHE A 66 6.13 -5.54 -1.35
N GLY A 67 7.07 -4.94 -2.08
CA GLY A 67 8.26 -5.65 -2.51
C GLY A 67 9.09 -6.16 -1.34
N GLU A 68 9.22 -5.34 -0.30
CA GLU A 68 9.94 -5.75 0.90
C GLU A 68 9.25 -6.91 1.62
N VAL A 69 7.94 -6.89 1.67
CA VAL A 69 7.18 -7.99 2.27
C VAL A 69 7.36 -9.28 1.48
N VAL A 70 7.36 -9.18 0.16
CA VAL A 70 7.55 -10.35 -0.70
C VAL A 70 8.94 -10.94 -0.54
N GLU A 71 9.94 -10.09 -0.42
CA GLU A 71 11.32 -10.55 -0.28
C GLU A 71 11.62 -11.10 1.10
N GLY A 72 10.92 -10.65 2.07
CA GLY A 72 11.28 -11.05 3.34
C GLY A 72 10.62 -10.92 4.54
#